data_b7fab960b81e36e9ff6e4a1a6754585c
#
_entry.id   b7fab960b81e36e9ff6e4a1a6754585c
#
_cell.length_a   1.000
_cell.length_b   1.000
_cell.length_c   1.000
_cell.angle_alpha   90.00
_cell.angle_beta   90.00
_cell.angle_gamma   90.00
#
_symmetry.space_group_name_H-M   'P 1'
#
loop_
_entity.id
_entity.type
_entity.pdbx_description
1 polymer ?
#
loop_
_entity_poly.entity_id
_entity_poly.type
_entity_poly.pdbx_seq_one_letter_code
_entity_poly.pdbx_strand_id
1 'polypeptide(L)'
;GATKSIGAAIMLDNVPANAITQPVEFSDNTLAKNFNLNNNNIENGQDYTVIPLFDDAHKVLGRDRYEQINTVSDYAGNTKPKNISFSITFNNPTISADAFNVNKLNVFIIVDGNRNPRKEIHVAGYQPTKLANIDLFGGNNDNSHHASKKYYISKENLAWGIMVPSNFKWPLEYVNIKTAYSQFSDWVTSGGTENEKWWNDFDVNKVFQTNKN
;
A
#
# COMPACT_ATOMS: atom_id res chain seq x y z
N GLY A 1 5.92 17.09 -1.06
CA GLY A 1 5.55 16.23 -2.19
C GLY A 1 6.56 15.12 -2.41
N ALA A 2 6.10 13.95 -2.80
CA ALA A 2 6.98 12.82 -3.09
C ALA A 2 7.78 13.12 -4.35
N THR A 3 9.08 13.34 -4.21
CA THR A 3 10.03 13.45 -5.32
C THR A 3 10.69 12.12 -5.66
N LYS A 4 10.34 11.08 -4.91
CA LYS A 4 10.86 9.71 -5.09
C LYS A 4 9.79 8.81 -5.68
N SER A 5 10.22 7.87 -6.51
CA SER A 5 9.33 6.81 -6.99
C SER A 5 8.75 6.02 -5.83
N ILE A 6 7.45 5.87 -5.82
CA ILE A 6 6.73 5.00 -4.88
C ILE A 6 6.02 3.95 -5.71
N GLY A 7 6.41 2.70 -5.54
CA GLY A 7 5.72 1.54 -6.08
C GLY A 7 4.71 0.98 -5.09
N ALA A 8 3.84 0.09 -5.55
CA ALA A 8 2.96 -0.69 -4.69
C ALA A 8 2.79 -2.11 -5.20
N ALA A 9 2.59 -3.02 -4.27
CA ALA A 9 2.33 -4.42 -4.56
C ALA A 9 1.43 -5.04 -3.48
N ILE A 10 0.94 -6.24 -3.77
CA ILE A 10 0.19 -7.07 -2.83
C ILE A 10 0.92 -8.41 -2.70
N MET A 11 1.17 -8.86 -1.48
CA MET A 11 1.60 -10.22 -1.21
C MET A 11 0.42 -11.04 -0.71
N LEU A 12 0.23 -12.20 -1.29
CA LEU A 12 -0.74 -13.18 -0.84
C LEU A 12 -0.03 -14.10 0.15
N ASP A 13 -0.16 -13.79 1.43
CA ASP A 13 0.45 -14.58 2.48
C ASP A 13 -0.07 -16.02 2.43
N ASN A 14 0.83 -16.97 2.55
CA ASN A 14 0.56 -18.41 2.46
C ASN A 14 0.11 -18.93 1.07
N VAL A 15 0.19 -18.13 0.02
CA VAL A 15 0.06 -18.59 -1.36
C VAL A 15 1.45 -18.68 -1.98
N PRO A 16 2.03 -19.87 -2.16
CA PRO A 16 3.35 -20.02 -2.75
C PRO A 16 3.45 -19.37 -4.12
N ALA A 17 4.58 -18.78 -4.46
CA ALA A 17 4.77 -18.11 -5.74
C ALA A 17 4.54 -19.03 -6.95
N ASN A 18 4.80 -20.33 -6.82
CA ASN A 18 4.55 -21.33 -7.87
C ASN A 18 3.09 -21.80 -7.97
N ALA A 19 2.20 -21.36 -7.10
CA ALA A 19 0.78 -21.72 -7.14
C ALA A 19 0.01 -20.98 -8.26
N ILE A 20 0.58 -19.88 -8.78
CA ILE A 20 0.00 -19.12 -9.88
C ILE A 20 0.53 -19.71 -11.19
N THR A 21 -0.34 -20.34 -11.94
CA THR A 21 -0.01 -21.09 -13.18
C THR A 21 -0.45 -20.38 -14.46
N GLN A 22 -1.24 -19.31 -14.32
CA GLN A 22 -1.66 -18.45 -15.42
C GLN A 22 -1.21 -17.02 -15.18
N PRO A 23 -0.91 -16.25 -16.21
CA PRO A 23 -0.53 -14.86 -16.06
C PRO A 23 -1.62 -14.05 -15.33
N VAL A 24 -1.19 -13.23 -14.37
CA VAL A 24 -2.04 -12.19 -13.77
C VAL A 24 -2.34 -11.16 -14.85
N GLU A 25 -3.62 -10.88 -15.05
CA GLU A 25 -4.09 -9.89 -16.01
C GLU A 25 -4.28 -8.54 -15.29
N PHE A 26 -3.69 -7.48 -15.83
CA PHE A 26 -3.81 -6.14 -15.28
C PHE A 26 -4.62 -5.23 -16.21
N SER A 27 -5.35 -4.28 -15.64
CA SER A 27 -5.99 -3.20 -16.40
C SER A 27 -4.99 -2.34 -17.19
N ASP A 28 -3.74 -2.26 -16.70
CA ASP A 28 -2.61 -1.64 -17.38
C ASP A 28 -1.31 -2.37 -17.00
N ASN A 29 -0.78 -3.18 -17.91
CA ASN A 29 0.43 -3.96 -17.72
C ASN A 29 1.72 -3.13 -17.86
N THR A 30 1.63 -1.84 -18.17
CA THR A 30 2.80 -0.96 -18.31
C THR A 30 3.28 -0.38 -16.99
N LEU A 31 2.45 -0.43 -15.95
CA LEU A 31 2.69 0.26 -14.69
C LEU A 31 3.73 -0.43 -13.80
N ALA A 32 4.01 -1.71 -14.00
CA ALA A 32 4.90 -2.51 -13.15
C ALA A 32 6.19 -2.99 -13.87
N LYS A 33 6.61 -2.32 -14.94
CA LYS A 33 7.73 -2.76 -15.80
C LYS A 33 9.09 -2.87 -15.12
N ASN A 34 9.32 -2.12 -14.04
CA ASN A 34 10.60 -2.14 -13.33
C ASN A 34 10.69 -3.27 -12.29
N PHE A 35 9.65 -4.06 -12.10
CA PHE A 35 9.72 -5.27 -11.31
C PHE A 35 10.33 -6.42 -12.13
N ASN A 36 11.05 -7.30 -11.46
CA ASN A 36 11.53 -8.54 -12.08
C ASN A 36 10.39 -9.57 -12.09
N LEU A 37 9.58 -9.56 -13.14
CA LEU A 37 8.43 -10.42 -13.27
C LEU A 37 8.77 -11.75 -13.92
N ASN A 38 8.11 -12.82 -13.50
CA ASN A 38 8.10 -14.09 -14.21
C ASN A 38 7.04 -14.11 -15.33
N ASN A 39 6.91 -15.24 -16.01
CA ASN A 39 5.94 -15.41 -17.11
C ASN A 39 4.47 -15.27 -16.67
N ASN A 40 4.20 -15.36 -15.37
CA ASN A 40 2.86 -15.21 -14.80
C ASN A 40 2.60 -13.79 -14.25
N ASN A 41 3.45 -12.81 -14.59
CA ASN A 41 3.36 -11.43 -14.16
C ASN A 41 3.39 -11.24 -12.62
N ILE A 42 4.00 -12.16 -11.89
CA ILE A 42 4.29 -12.05 -10.47
C ILE A 42 5.78 -11.86 -10.25
N GLU A 43 6.15 -11.28 -9.12
CA GLU A 43 7.55 -10.96 -8.84
C GLU A 43 8.39 -12.22 -8.58
N ASN A 44 9.53 -12.31 -9.27
CA ASN A 44 10.51 -13.37 -9.09
C ASN A 44 11.25 -13.26 -7.75
N GLY A 45 11.72 -14.42 -7.26
CA GLY A 45 12.58 -14.48 -6.07
C GLY A 45 11.82 -14.40 -4.75
N GLN A 46 10.50 -14.40 -4.79
CA GLN A 46 9.63 -14.41 -3.62
C GLN A 46 9.26 -15.84 -3.21
N ASP A 47 9.02 -16.06 -1.91
CA ASP A 47 8.53 -17.34 -1.39
C ASP A 47 7.01 -17.43 -1.54
N TYR A 48 6.30 -16.30 -1.39
CA TYR A 48 4.87 -16.16 -1.60
C TYR A 48 4.58 -15.37 -2.87
N THR A 49 3.36 -15.46 -3.35
CA THR A 49 2.90 -14.72 -4.51
C THR A 49 2.90 -13.22 -4.24
N VAL A 50 3.72 -12.47 -4.94
CA VAL A 50 3.74 -11.01 -4.93
C VAL A 50 3.28 -10.49 -6.28
N ILE A 51 2.23 -9.67 -6.25
CA ILE A 51 1.57 -9.07 -7.40
C ILE A 51 1.91 -7.58 -7.42
N PRO A 52 2.85 -7.14 -8.26
CA PRO A 52 3.17 -5.72 -8.41
C PRO A 52 2.01 -4.97 -9.06
N LEU A 53 1.57 -3.88 -8.46
CA LEU A 53 0.52 -3.03 -9.00
C LEU A 53 1.08 -1.92 -9.89
N PHE A 54 2.13 -1.25 -9.41
CA PHE A 54 2.87 -0.23 -10.17
C PHE A 54 4.24 0.01 -9.56
N ASP A 55 5.17 0.49 -10.39
CA ASP A 55 6.55 0.81 -9.98
C ASP A 55 6.76 2.29 -9.64
N ASP A 56 5.88 3.17 -10.08
CA ASP A 56 5.98 4.61 -9.88
C ASP A 56 4.60 5.28 -9.86
N ALA A 57 4.23 5.85 -8.72
CA ALA A 57 2.96 6.56 -8.56
C ALA A 57 2.81 7.76 -9.51
N HIS A 58 3.91 8.42 -9.92
CA HIS A 58 3.86 9.51 -10.90
C HIS A 58 3.33 9.03 -12.24
N LYS A 59 3.81 7.87 -12.72
CA LYS A 59 3.29 7.27 -13.97
C LYS A 59 1.80 6.94 -13.87
N VAL A 60 1.38 6.36 -12.75
CA VAL A 60 -0.04 6.04 -12.52
C VAL A 60 -0.92 7.27 -12.63
N LEU A 61 -0.46 8.38 -12.07
CA LEU A 61 -1.21 9.64 -12.04
C LEU A 61 -1.00 10.51 -13.28
N GLY A 62 -0.20 10.04 -14.27
CA GLY A 62 0.12 10.80 -15.48
C GLY A 62 0.89 12.08 -15.18
N ARG A 63 1.82 12.02 -14.22
CA ARG A 63 2.63 13.14 -13.74
C ARG A 63 4.10 12.95 -14.09
N ASP A 64 4.80 14.03 -14.30
CA ASP A 64 6.24 14.00 -14.44
C ASP A 64 6.92 13.70 -13.10
N ARG A 65 8.08 13.06 -13.15
CA ARG A 65 8.83 12.60 -11.96
C ARG A 65 9.12 13.70 -10.93
N TYR A 66 9.19 14.96 -11.38
CA TYR A 66 9.51 16.11 -10.53
C TYR A 66 8.27 16.89 -10.08
N GLU A 67 7.11 16.52 -10.56
CA GLU A 67 5.86 17.13 -10.12
C GLU A 67 5.50 16.65 -8.72
N GLN A 68 5.11 17.58 -7.87
CA GLN A 68 4.63 17.24 -6.53
C GLN A 68 3.22 16.65 -6.63
N ILE A 69 3.05 15.47 -6.04
CA ILE A 69 1.74 14.88 -5.82
C ILE A 69 1.32 15.23 -4.40
N ASN A 70 0.33 16.09 -4.26
CA ASN A 70 -0.19 16.49 -2.96
C ASN A 70 -1.69 16.77 -3.04
N THR A 71 -2.28 17.07 -1.90
CA THR A 71 -3.71 17.38 -1.73
C THR A 71 -3.96 18.85 -1.40
N VAL A 72 -3.07 19.75 -1.78
CA VAL A 72 -3.31 21.21 -1.68
C VAL A 72 -4.39 21.61 -2.67
N SER A 73 -5.30 22.47 -2.25
CA SER A 73 -6.48 22.88 -3.05
C SER A 73 -6.13 23.41 -4.43
N ASP A 74 -5.03 24.17 -4.57
CA ASP A 74 -4.60 24.75 -5.84
C ASP A 74 -4.02 23.75 -6.84
N TYR A 75 -3.53 22.60 -6.34
CA TYR A 75 -3.07 21.47 -7.15
C TYR A 75 -4.13 20.38 -7.30
N ALA A 76 -5.16 20.42 -6.46
CA ALA A 76 -6.19 19.40 -6.35
C ALA A 76 -6.95 19.18 -7.67
N GLY A 77 -7.18 20.20 -8.46
CA GLY A 77 -7.90 20.10 -9.74
C GLY A 77 -7.21 19.23 -10.80
N ASN A 78 -5.93 18.93 -10.61
CA ASN A 78 -5.12 18.18 -11.58
C ASN A 78 -4.80 16.73 -11.15
N THR A 79 -5.01 16.35 -9.91
CA THR A 79 -4.73 14.98 -9.45
C THR A 79 -6.03 14.19 -9.40
N LYS A 80 -6.25 13.34 -10.40
CA LYS A 80 -7.42 12.45 -10.45
C LYS A 80 -7.02 11.09 -9.89
N PRO A 81 -7.84 10.47 -9.02
CA PRO A 81 -7.64 9.09 -8.59
C PRO A 81 -7.58 8.16 -9.81
N LYS A 82 -6.72 7.15 -9.73
CA LYS A 82 -6.65 6.06 -10.70
C LYS A 82 -7.06 4.77 -10.03
N ASN A 83 -7.87 4.00 -10.73
CA ASN A 83 -8.17 2.62 -10.34
C ASN A 83 -7.21 1.70 -11.08
N ILE A 84 -6.59 0.80 -10.32
CA ILE A 84 -5.79 -0.30 -10.85
C ILE A 84 -6.51 -1.57 -10.47
N SER A 85 -6.84 -2.39 -11.46
CA SER A 85 -7.45 -3.69 -11.24
C SER A 85 -6.59 -4.79 -11.84
N PHE A 86 -6.69 -5.97 -11.25
CA PHE A 86 -6.07 -7.18 -11.77
C PHE A 86 -7.00 -8.37 -11.55
N SER A 87 -6.81 -9.41 -12.34
CA SER A 87 -7.48 -10.70 -12.16
C SER A 87 -6.46 -11.83 -12.06
N ILE A 88 -6.77 -12.80 -11.24
CA ILE A 88 -5.97 -14.01 -11.06
C ILE A 88 -6.86 -15.22 -11.28
N THR A 89 -6.34 -16.17 -12.04
CA THR A 89 -6.94 -17.50 -12.19
C THR A 89 -6.13 -18.51 -11.39
N PHE A 90 -6.76 -19.20 -10.46
CA PHE A 90 -6.17 -20.30 -9.72
C PHE A 90 -6.63 -21.61 -10.31
N ASN A 91 -5.67 -22.45 -10.68
CA ASN A 91 -5.94 -23.81 -11.12
C ASN A 91 -5.77 -24.84 -9.99
N ASN A 92 -5.41 -24.36 -8.79
CA ASN A 92 -5.20 -25.24 -7.65
C ASN A 92 -6.41 -25.15 -6.71
N PRO A 93 -7.22 -26.22 -6.56
CA PRO A 93 -8.40 -26.23 -5.69
C PRO A 93 -8.06 -26.10 -4.19
N THR A 94 -6.79 -26.21 -3.81
CA THR A 94 -6.36 -26.03 -2.41
C THR A 94 -6.17 -24.56 -2.02
N ILE A 95 -6.16 -23.64 -2.98
CA ILE A 95 -6.09 -22.21 -2.67
C ILE A 95 -7.50 -21.73 -2.34
N SER A 96 -7.69 -21.41 -1.08
CA SER A 96 -8.97 -20.89 -0.61
C SER A 96 -9.23 -19.48 -1.14
N ALA A 97 -10.48 -19.19 -1.50
CA ALA A 97 -10.95 -17.84 -1.79
C ALA A 97 -10.67 -16.85 -0.62
N ASP A 98 -10.53 -17.36 0.59
CA ASP A 98 -10.15 -16.59 1.78
C ASP A 98 -8.75 -15.96 1.69
N ALA A 99 -7.87 -16.46 0.82
CA ALA A 99 -6.57 -15.81 0.50
C ALA A 99 -6.76 -14.41 -0.10
N PHE A 100 -7.95 -14.11 -0.65
CA PHE A 100 -8.33 -12.80 -1.20
C PHE A 100 -9.28 -12.01 -0.30
N ASN A 101 -9.48 -12.44 0.92
CA ASN A 101 -10.19 -11.62 1.88
C ASN A 101 -9.42 -10.30 2.06
N VAL A 102 -10.09 -9.18 1.78
CA VAL A 102 -9.49 -7.83 1.84
C VAL A 102 -8.79 -7.57 3.17
N ASN A 103 -9.31 -8.13 4.27
CA ASN A 103 -8.74 -8.00 5.61
C ASN A 103 -7.47 -8.84 5.83
N LYS A 104 -7.10 -9.67 4.86
CA LYS A 104 -5.90 -10.55 4.91
C LYS A 104 -4.90 -10.23 3.80
N LEU A 105 -5.17 -9.24 2.95
CA LEU A 105 -4.25 -8.82 1.92
C LEU A 105 -3.08 -8.04 2.53
N ASN A 106 -1.88 -8.54 2.31
CA ASN A 106 -0.65 -7.86 2.66
C ASN A 106 -0.31 -6.82 1.58
N VAL A 107 -0.92 -5.64 1.69
CA VAL A 107 -0.67 -4.52 0.77
C VAL A 107 0.52 -3.71 1.27
N PHE A 108 1.42 -3.34 0.38
CA PHE A 108 2.60 -2.58 0.74
C PHE A 108 3.03 -1.60 -0.34
N ILE A 109 3.77 -0.60 0.09
CA ILE A 109 4.46 0.34 -0.80
C ILE A 109 5.96 0.08 -0.81
N ILE A 110 6.59 0.42 -1.93
CA ILE A 110 8.03 0.36 -2.11
C ILE A 110 8.54 1.78 -2.29
N VAL A 111 9.38 2.21 -1.36
CA VAL A 111 9.91 3.58 -1.34
C VAL A 111 11.21 3.66 -2.12
N ASP A 112 11.37 4.72 -2.91
CA ASP A 112 12.57 5.01 -3.72
C ASP A 112 12.78 4.05 -4.91
N GLY A 113 11.67 3.56 -5.45
CA GLY A 113 11.67 2.59 -6.55
C GLY A 113 12.12 1.19 -6.10
N ASN A 114 12.09 0.26 -7.03
CA ASN A 114 12.49 -1.14 -6.77
C ASN A 114 14.02 -1.30 -6.76
N ARG A 115 14.72 -0.47 -5.98
CA ARG A 115 16.18 -0.48 -5.85
C ARG A 115 16.63 -1.45 -4.76
N ASN A 116 17.83 -1.95 -4.89
CA ASN A 116 18.48 -2.72 -3.84
C ASN A 116 19.42 -1.79 -3.04
N PRO A 117 19.30 -1.69 -1.71
CA PRO A 117 18.36 -2.41 -0.83
C PRO A 117 16.92 -1.88 -0.91
N ARG A 118 15.96 -2.79 -0.95
CA ARG A 118 14.54 -2.46 -1.13
C ARG A 118 13.89 -2.05 0.18
N LYS A 119 13.24 -0.89 0.16
CA LYS A 119 12.49 -0.36 1.30
C LYS A 119 11.01 -0.62 1.12
N GLU A 120 10.45 -1.44 1.96
CA GLU A 120 9.02 -1.74 1.98
C GLU A 120 8.35 -1.15 3.22
N ILE A 121 7.10 -0.72 3.07
CA ILE A 121 6.22 -0.37 4.19
C ILE A 121 4.90 -1.10 3.96
N HIS A 122 4.64 -2.07 4.81
CA HIS A 122 3.41 -2.85 4.81
C HIS A 122 2.40 -2.32 5.82
N VAL A 123 1.18 -2.80 5.72
CA VAL A 123 0.21 -2.67 6.81
C VAL A 123 0.79 -3.30 8.07
N ALA A 124 0.59 -2.67 9.21
CA ALA A 124 1.20 -3.11 10.46
C ALA A 124 0.87 -4.58 10.80
N GLY A 125 1.87 -5.31 11.26
CA GLY A 125 1.76 -6.72 11.61
C GLY A 125 1.95 -7.71 10.47
N TYR A 126 1.86 -7.27 9.21
CA TYR A 126 2.15 -8.13 8.07
C TYR A 126 3.66 -8.29 7.86
N GLN A 127 4.07 -9.50 7.48
CA GLN A 127 5.47 -9.79 7.24
C GLN A 127 6.00 -9.08 5.98
N PRO A 128 7.30 -8.72 5.97
CA PRO A 128 7.96 -8.20 4.77
C PRO A 128 8.07 -9.28 3.71
N THR A 129 8.28 -8.86 2.46
CA THR A 129 8.64 -9.82 1.41
C THR A 129 10.08 -10.32 1.61
N LYS A 130 10.44 -11.38 0.90
CA LYS A 130 11.82 -11.91 0.89
C LYS A 130 12.85 -10.90 0.38
N LEU A 131 12.43 -9.96 -0.47
CA LEU A 131 13.30 -8.93 -1.06
C LEU A 131 13.40 -7.67 -0.19
N ALA A 132 12.61 -7.56 0.88
CA ALA A 132 12.67 -6.43 1.78
C ALA A 132 14.02 -6.35 2.50
N ASN A 133 14.55 -5.15 2.64
CA ASN A 133 15.73 -4.94 3.47
C ASN A 133 15.36 -4.85 4.95
N ILE A 134 15.47 -5.96 5.65
CA ILE A 134 15.16 -6.07 7.08
C ILE A 134 16.19 -5.36 7.98
N ASP A 135 17.38 -4.99 7.47
CA ASP A 135 18.39 -4.22 8.22
C ASP A 135 17.90 -2.78 8.51
N LEU A 136 16.84 -2.35 7.84
CA LEU A 136 16.19 -1.07 8.12
C LEU A 136 15.29 -1.09 9.35
N PHE A 137 14.95 -2.26 9.86
CA PHE A 137 14.10 -2.41 11.04
C PHE A 137 14.80 -1.94 12.31
N GLY A 138 14.03 -1.33 13.22
CA GLY A 138 14.52 -0.83 14.50
C GLY A 138 15.31 0.47 14.42
N GLY A 139 15.44 1.07 13.22
CA GLY A 139 16.10 2.37 13.03
C GLY A 139 15.20 3.55 13.41
N ASN A 140 15.83 4.69 13.73
CA ASN A 140 15.13 5.96 14.03
C ASN A 140 13.87 5.76 14.93
N ASN A 141 12.67 5.99 14.36
CA ASN A 141 11.40 5.86 15.05
C ASN A 141 10.72 4.49 14.83
N ASP A 142 11.35 3.58 14.13
CA ASP A 142 10.82 2.25 13.85
C ASP A 142 11.06 1.29 15.03
N ASN A 143 10.05 0.52 15.38
CA ASN A 143 10.08 -0.52 16.39
C ASN A 143 9.85 -1.91 15.80
N SER A 144 10.00 -2.01 14.48
CA SER A 144 9.91 -3.29 13.79
C SER A 144 11.12 -4.16 14.15
N HIS A 145 10.88 -5.47 14.32
CA HIS A 145 11.92 -6.42 14.69
C HIS A 145 11.62 -7.78 14.07
N HIS A 146 12.48 -8.24 13.16
CA HIS A 146 12.24 -9.44 12.37
C HIS A 146 12.17 -10.71 13.21
N ALA A 147 13.09 -10.88 14.16
CA ALA A 147 13.14 -12.10 14.99
C ALA A 147 11.91 -12.27 15.91
N SER A 148 11.30 -11.18 16.37
CA SER A 148 10.06 -11.21 17.16
C SER A 148 8.79 -11.12 16.32
N LYS A 149 8.92 -11.11 14.99
CA LYS A 149 7.80 -10.95 14.04
C LYS A 149 6.93 -9.72 14.32
N LYS A 150 7.56 -8.64 14.77
CA LYS A 150 6.94 -7.36 14.97
C LYS A 150 7.27 -6.47 13.75
N TYR A 151 6.27 -6.10 12.99
CA TYR A 151 6.49 -5.47 11.70
C TYR A 151 5.72 -4.16 11.54
N TYR A 152 6.39 -3.14 10.99
CA TYR A 152 5.84 -1.86 10.54
C TYR A 152 5.07 -1.09 11.60
N ILE A 153 5.68 -1.01 12.78
CA ILE A 153 5.16 -0.29 13.96
C ILE A 153 6.21 0.70 14.45
N SER A 154 5.79 1.93 14.75
CA SER A 154 6.65 2.96 15.31
C SER A 154 7.01 2.69 16.78
N LYS A 155 7.95 3.47 17.33
CA LYS A 155 8.30 3.42 18.78
C LYS A 155 7.14 3.83 19.68
N GLU A 156 6.23 4.65 19.19
CA GLU A 156 4.98 5.02 19.86
C GLU A 156 3.87 3.97 19.67
N ASN A 157 4.21 2.82 19.10
CA ASN A 157 3.29 1.71 18.80
C ASN A 157 2.19 2.07 17.77
N LEU A 158 2.48 3.01 16.87
CA LEU A 158 1.60 3.38 15.77
C LEU A 158 1.97 2.62 14.49
N ALA A 159 0.98 2.27 13.68
CA ALA A 159 1.19 1.65 12.39
C ALA A 159 1.89 2.59 11.40
N TRP A 160 2.88 2.09 10.64
CA TRP A 160 3.47 2.82 9.50
C TRP A 160 2.54 2.89 8.29
N GLY A 161 1.66 1.91 8.14
CA GLY A 161 0.66 1.85 7.08
C GLY A 161 -0.65 1.27 7.61
N ILE A 162 -1.75 1.84 7.14
CA ILE A 162 -3.10 1.34 7.39
C ILE A 162 -3.80 1.11 6.06
N MET A 163 -4.65 0.12 5.98
CA MET A 163 -5.51 -0.14 4.84
C MET A 163 -6.95 0.24 5.19
N VAL A 164 -7.56 1.08 4.35
CA VAL A 164 -8.98 1.42 4.46
C VAL A 164 -9.72 0.67 3.36
N PRO A 165 -10.66 -0.24 3.69
CA PRO A 165 -11.31 -1.12 2.71
C PRO A 165 -12.47 -0.43 1.95
N SER A 166 -12.43 0.88 1.84
CA SER A 166 -13.51 1.69 1.30
C SER A 166 -12.95 2.97 0.65
N ASN A 167 -13.84 3.77 0.05
CA ASN A 167 -13.47 5.08 -0.44
C ASN A 167 -12.98 5.98 0.71
N PHE A 168 -11.71 6.32 0.67
CA PHE A 168 -11.07 7.19 1.64
C PHE A 168 -10.92 8.60 1.08
N LYS A 169 -11.28 9.61 1.88
CA LYS A 169 -11.04 11.01 1.53
C LYS A 169 -9.70 11.44 2.13
N TRP A 170 -8.72 11.74 1.30
CA TRP A 170 -7.40 12.15 1.79
C TRP A 170 -7.50 13.49 2.53
N PRO A 171 -6.89 13.62 3.71
CA PRO A 171 -6.72 14.92 4.34
C PRO A 171 -6.00 15.90 3.38
N LEU A 172 -6.33 17.17 3.47
CA LEU A 172 -5.56 18.21 2.77
C LEU A 172 -4.12 18.19 3.29
N GLU A 173 -3.18 18.53 2.43
CA GLU A 173 -1.79 18.78 2.81
C GLU A 173 -1.77 19.76 4.00
N TYR A 174 -0.92 19.53 4.97
CA TYR A 174 -0.83 20.30 6.24
C TYR A 174 -2.00 20.12 7.20
N VAL A 175 -3.02 19.36 6.89
CA VAL A 175 -4.09 19.01 7.82
C VAL A 175 -3.76 17.69 8.52
N ASN A 176 -3.73 17.76 9.86
CA ASN A 176 -3.53 16.56 10.65
C ASN A 176 -4.74 15.61 10.50
N ILE A 177 -4.49 14.33 10.28
CA ILE A 177 -5.55 13.32 10.14
C ILE A 177 -6.51 13.31 11.33
N LYS A 178 -6.02 13.58 12.56
CA LYS A 178 -6.84 13.67 13.77
C LYS A 178 -7.85 14.81 13.73
N THR A 179 -7.59 15.85 12.94
CA THR A 179 -8.52 16.97 12.78
C THR A 179 -9.43 16.81 11.56
N ALA A 180 -9.01 16.04 10.57
CA ALA A 180 -9.85 15.68 9.43
C ALA A 180 -10.87 14.61 9.78
N TYR A 181 -10.50 13.70 10.71
CA TYR A 181 -11.29 12.55 11.15
C TYR A 181 -11.36 12.53 12.66
N SER A 182 -12.50 12.94 13.23
CA SER A 182 -12.66 13.10 14.68
C SER A 182 -12.47 11.79 15.45
N GLN A 183 -12.89 10.67 14.90
CA GLN A 183 -12.86 9.34 15.52
C GLN A 183 -11.52 8.60 15.32
N PHE A 184 -10.58 9.15 14.53
CA PHE A 184 -9.31 8.47 14.23
C PHE A 184 -8.47 8.20 15.48
N SER A 185 -8.43 9.17 16.40
CA SER A 185 -7.62 9.01 17.63
C SER A 185 -8.12 7.89 18.52
N ASP A 186 -9.43 7.76 18.68
CA ASP A 186 -10.04 6.72 19.52
C ASP A 186 -9.81 5.34 18.90
N TRP A 187 -9.95 5.23 17.57
CA TRP A 187 -9.61 4.01 16.85
C TRP A 187 -8.16 3.59 17.09
N VAL A 188 -7.21 4.52 17.00
CA VAL A 188 -5.78 4.22 17.22
C VAL A 188 -5.53 3.81 18.67
N THR A 189 -6.05 4.55 19.66
CA THR A 189 -5.79 4.29 21.08
C THR A 189 -6.44 3.00 21.58
N SER A 190 -7.56 2.60 20.98
CA SER A 190 -8.21 1.32 21.27
C SER A 190 -7.56 0.11 20.57
N GLY A 191 -6.49 0.33 19.77
CA GLY A 191 -5.90 -0.73 18.97
C GLY A 191 -6.79 -1.22 17.83
N GLY A 192 -7.69 -0.36 17.34
CA GLY A 192 -8.56 -0.65 16.22
C GLY A 192 -9.92 -1.25 16.57
N THR A 193 -10.27 -1.29 17.86
CA THR A 193 -11.54 -1.92 18.33
C THR A 193 -12.69 -0.94 18.50
N GLU A 194 -12.40 0.36 18.66
CA GLU A 194 -13.40 1.41 18.71
C GLU A 194 -13.44 2.18 17.39
N ASN A 195 -14.61 2.69 17.02
CA ASN A 195 -14.78 3.49 15.82
C ASN A 195 -14.19 2.82 14.56
N GLU A 196 -14.43 1.54 14.36
CA GLU A 196 -13.90 0.72 13.27
C GLU A 196 -14.14 1.28 11.86
N LYS A 197 -15.09 2.21 11.73
CA LYS A 197 -15.44 2.91 10.48
C LYS A 197 -15.13 4.39 10.54
N TRP A 198 -14.12 4.80 11.33
CA TRP A 198 -13.70 6.19 11.54
C TRP A 198 -13.55 7.00 10.24
N TRP A 199 -13.20 6.37 9.13
CA TRP A 199 -13.02 7.03 7.83
C TRP A 199 -14.34 7.53 7.20
N ASN A 200 -15.50 7.15 7.73
CA ASN A 200 -16.80 7.67 7.30
C ASN A 200 -17.16 9.01 7.98
N ASP A 201 -16.50 9.34 9.09
CA ASP A 201 -16.75 10.57 9.85
C ASP A 201 -15.62 11.57 9.62
N PHE A 202 -15.75 12.41 8.59
CA PHE A 202 -14.73 13.36 8.18
C PHE A 202 -15.28 14.78 8.05
N ASP A 203 -14.42 15.76 8.33
CA ASP A 203 -14.70 17.17 8.07
C ASP A 203 -14.50 17.47 6.57
N VAL A 204 -15.60 17.77 5.87
CA VAL A 204 -15.60 18.03 4.43
C VAL A 204 -14.67 19.17 4.01
N ASN A 205 -14.39 20.12 4.90
CA ASN A 205 -13.50 21.25 4.63
C ASN A 205 -12.01 20.90 4.81
N LYS A 206 -11.71 19.76 5.40
CA LYS A 206 -10.35 19.31 5.72
C LYS A 206 -9.87 18.14 4.87
N VAL A 207 -10.71 17.68 3.95
CA VAL A 207 -10.37 16.59 3.05
C VAL A 207 -10.40 17.03 1.60
N PHE A 208 -9.60 16.35 0.79
CA PHE A 208 -9.48 16.61 -0.63
C PHE A 208 -10.77 16.26 -1.38
N GLN A 209 -11.27 17.23 -2.15
CA GLN A 209 -12.47 17.06 -2.95
C GLN A 209 -12.08 16.67 -4.39
N THR A 210 -12.32 15.42 -4.75
CA THR A 210 -12.02 14.89 -6.09
C THR A 210 -12.94 15.42 -7.21
N ASN A 211 -14.04 16.08 -6.84
CA ASN A 211 -15.13 16.48 -7.76
C ASN A 211 -15.28 18.00 -7.90
N LYS A 212 -14.27 18.81 -7.62
CA LYS A 212 -14.29 20.20 -8.05
C LYS A 212 -13.91 20.24 -9.54
N ASN A 213 -14.95 20.24 -10.38
CA ASN A 213 -14.82 20.66 -11.79
C ASN A 213 -14.41 22.12 -11.86
#